data_0aeeeca09f4bd46669d7b7d3dd18c53e
#
_entry.id   0aeeeca09f4bd46669d7b7d3dd18c53e
#
_cell.length_a   1.000
_cell.length_b   1.000
_cell.length_c   1.000
_cell.angle_alpha   90.00
_cell.angle_beta   90.00
_cell.angle_gamma   90.00
#
_symmetry.space_group_name_H-M   'P 1'
#
loop_
_entity.id
_entity.type
_entity.pdbx_description
1 polymer ?
#
loop_
_entity_poly.entity_id
_entity_poly.type
_entity_poly.pdbx_seq_one_letter_code
_entity_poly.pdbx_strand_id
1 'polypeptide(L)'
;MGITNMVMPKIEREAEARNYGKFVISPLERGYGVTLGNALRRVLLSSLEGAAVTSIRIADVLHEFSEIPGVREDVIQVTLQVKQLRLKLDGVDTTRMNLEVRGEGTVTAADIITPAEIDGTLNEQLIVEYYSR
;
A
#
# COMPACT_ATOMS: atom_id res chain seq x y z
N MET A 1 -12.93 40.99 24.60
CA MET A 1 -12.16 40.49 23.48
C MET A 1 -13.08 39.94 22.42
N GLY A 2 -13.16 40.62 21.35
CA GLY A 2 -14.00 40.19 20.25
C GLY A 2 -13.27 39.26 19.30
N ILE A 3 -14.04 38.56 18.50
CA ILE A 3 -13.59 37.69 17.40
C ILE A 3 -12.72 38.43 16.38
N THR A 4 -12.74 39.77 16.42
CA THR A 4 -12.00 40.66 15.53
C THR A 4 -10.49 40.61 15.67
N ASN A 5 -9.95 39.99 16.73
CA ASN A 5 -8.52 39.85 16.94
C ASN A 5 -7.99 38.46 16.59
N MET A 6 -8.84 37.60 16.01
CA MET A 6 -8.45 36.27 15.59
C MET A 6 -7.61 36.34 14.32
N VAL A 7 -6.37 35.94 14.40
CA VAL A 7 -5.49 35.83 13.23
C VAL A 7 -5.72 34.50 12.57
N MET A 8 -6.07 34.52 11.28
CA MET A 8 -6.24 33.28 10.52
C MET A 8 -4.90 32.63 10.21
N PRO A 9 -4.73 31.35 10.52
CA PRO A 9 -3.52 30.64 10.17
C PRO A 9 -3.37 30.52 8.65
N LYS A 10 -2.13 30.59 8.21
CA LYS A 10 -1.74 30.37 6.82
C LYS A 10 -0.97 29.09 6.71
N ILE A 11 -1.15 28.39 5.62
CA ILE A 11 -0.41 27.17 5.29
C ILE A 11 0.64 27.55 4.27
N GLU A 12 1.89 27.38 4.67
CA GLU A 12 3.04 27.60 3.79
C GLU A 12 3.70 26.26 3.47
N ARG A 13 3.96 26.05 2.20
CA ARG A 13 4.70 24.89 1.74
C ARG A 13 6.19 25.19 1.81
N GLU A 14 6.86 24.61 2.77
CA GLU A 14 8.30 24.83 2.98
C GLU A 14 9.15 23.98 2.05
N ALA A 15 8.76 22.72 1.87
CA ALA A 15 9.45 21.81 0.97
C ALA A 15 8.48 20.83 0.35
N GLU A 16 8.71 20.50 -0.90
CA GLU A 16 7.96 19.48 -1.62
C GLU A 16 8.90 18.70 -2.53
N ALA A 17 8.87 17.40 -2.40
CA ALA A 17 9.57 16.48 -3.27
C ALA A 17 8.63 15.30 -3.59
N ARG A 18 9.05 14.42 -4.46
CA ARG A 18 8.28 13.21 -4.75
C ARG A 18 8.10 12.39 -3.47
N ASN A 19 6.88 12.14 -3.04
CA ASN A 19 6.54 11.43 -1.82
C ASN A 19 6.96 12.10 -0.51
N TYR A 20 7.21 13.40 -0.53
CA TYR A 20 7.54 14.17 0.65
C TYR A 20 6.97 15.59 0.57
N GLY A 21 6.38 16.03 1.66
CA GLY A 21 5.92 17.40 1.78
C GLY A 21 6.08 17.89 3.20
N LYS A 22 6.54 19.12 3.33
CA LYS A 22 6.64 19.80 4.62
C LYS A 22 5.86 21.11 4.55
N PHE A 23 4.88 21.23 5.43
CA PHE A 23 4.00 22.37 5.50
C PHE A 23 4.10 23.02 6.86
N VAL A 24 4.10 24.33 6.87
CA VAL A 24 4.08 25.13 8.11
C VAL A 24 2.74 25.84 8.19
N ILE A 25 2.07 25.65 9.29
CA ILE A 25 0.76 26.28 9.57
C ILE A 25 0.98 27.25 10.72
N SER A 26 0.87 28.52 10.44
CA SER A 26 1.09 29.59 11.42
C SER A 26 0.31 30.86 11.09
N PRO A 27 0.01 31.70 12.09
CA PRO A 27 0.15 31.45 13.51
C PRO A 27 -0.96 30.55 14.04
N LEU A 28 -0.64 29.75 15.05
CA LEU A 28 -1.63 28.94 15.77
C LEU A 28 -1.63 29.31 17.25
N GLU A 29 -2.81 29.42 17.83
CA GLU A 29 -2.94 29.56 19.25
C GLU A 29 -2.48 28.31 19.99
N ARG A 30 -2.11 28.50 21.25
CA ARG A 30 -1.63 27.44 22.11
C ARG A 30 -2.63 26.29 22.23
N GLY A 31 -2.19 25.06 21.96
CA GLY A 31 -2.99 23.87 22.00
C GLY A 31 -3.66 23.47 20.69
N TYR A 32 -3.79 24.39 19.73
CA TYR A 32 -4.41 24.08 18.43
C TYR A 32 -3.54 23.19 17.54
N GLY A 33 -2.24 23.21 17.72
CA GLY A 33 -1.34 22.35 16.97
C GLY A 33 -1.64 20.87 17.16
N VAL A 34 -1.88 20.44 18.38
CA VAL A 34 -2.25 19.07 18.71
C VAL A 34 -3.62 18.70 18.13
N THR A 35 -4.57 19.59 18.24
CA THR A 35 -5.94 19.40 17.70
C THR A 35 -5.90 19.25 16.19
N LEU A 36 -5.21 20.14 15.50
CA LEU A 36 -5.09 20.10 14.05
C LEU A 36 -4.32 18.87 13.58
N GLY A 37 -3.22 18.55 14.24
CA GLY A 37 -2.41 17.38 13.93
C GLY A 37 -3.18 16.08 14.10
N ASN A 38 -3.96 15.96 15.15
CA ASN A 38 -4.79 14.78 15.37
C ASN A 38 -5.93 14.66 14.35
N ALA A 39 -6.56 15.78 14.00
CA ALA A 39 -7.59 15.80 12.95
C ALA A 39 -7.03 15.39 11.60
N LEU A 40 -5.87 15.92 11.20
CA LEU A 40 -5.17 15.52 9.97
C LEU A 40 -4.78 14.05 9.98
N ARG A 41 -4.26 13.56 11.09
CA ARG A 41 -3.93 12.15 11.24
C ARG A 41 -5.15 11.26 10.98
N ARG A 42 -6.28 11.57 11.57
CA ARG A 42 -7.51 10.79 11.40
C ARG A 42 -8.01 10.80 9.97
N VAL A 43 -7.98 11.93 9.30
CA VAL A 43 -8.35 12.06 7.88
C VAL A 43 -7.41 11.27 6.99
N LEU A 44 -6.11 11.36 7.22
CA LEU A 44 -5.11 10.63 6.44
C LEU A 44 -5.26 9.10 6.58
N LEU A 45 -5.61 8.63 7.77
CA LEU A 45 -5.78 7.21 8.00
C LEU A 45 -7.12 6.65 7.52
N SER A 46 -8.17 7.45 7.50
CA SER A 46 -9.53 6.96 7.24
C SER A 46 -10.10 7.34 5.88
N SER A 47 -9.62 8.41 5.26
CA SER A 47 -10.31 9.02 4.13
C SER A 47 -9.52 9.03 2.83
N LEU A 48 -8.23 8.79 2.87
CA LEU A 48 -7.44 8.67 1.65
C LEU A 48 -7.60 7.28 1.05
N GLU A 49 -7.88 7.26 -0.25
CA GLU A 49 -7.95 6.04 -1.01
C GLU A 49 -6.56 5.58 -1.41
N GLY A 50 -6.37 4.28 -1.41
CA GLY A 50 -5.14 3.65 -1.81
C GLY A 50 -5.36 2.23 -2.28
N ALA A 51 -4.34 1.65 -2.87
CA ALA A 51 -4.38 0.26 -3.31
C ALA A 51 -3.61 -0.63 -2.34
N ALA A 52 -4.19 -1.76 -2.02
CA ALA A 52 -3.56 -2.78 -1.20
C ALA A 52 -4.02 -4.16 -1.64
N VAL A 53 -3.23 -5.16 -1.31
CA VAL A 53 -3.61 -6.55 -1.54
C VAL A 53 -4.70 -6.93 -0.54
N THR A 54 -5.83 -7.40 -1.04
CA THR A 54 -6.97 -7.81 -0.21
C THR A 54 -7.06 -9.31 -0.03
N SER A 55 -6.58 -10.08 -1.00
CA SER A 55 -6.57 -11.54 -0.92
C SER A 55 -5.41 -12.11 -1.71
N ILE A 56 -4.99 -13.29 -1.32
CA ILE A 56 -3.91 -14.04 -1.94
C ILE A 56 -4.38 -15.48 -2.16
N ARG A 57 -4.02 -16.05 -3.30
CA ARG A 57 -4.22 -17.45 -3.60
C ARG A 57 -2.90 -18.08 -4.01
N ILE A 58 -2.54 -19.14 -3.34
CA ILE A 58 -1.30 -19.88 -3.59
C ILE A 58 -1.67 -21.28 -4.07
N ALA A 59 -1.08 -21.71 -5.19
CA ALA A 59 -1.28 -23.03 -5.71
C ALA A 59 -0.83 -24.12 -4.70
N ASP A 60 -1.60 -25.18 -4.61
CA ASP A 60 -1.34 -26.33 -3.70
C ASP A 60 -1.35 -26.00 -2.20
N VAL A 61 -1.93 -24.88 -1.84
CA VAL A 61 -2.07 -24.46 -0.44
C VAL A 61 -3.57 -24.37 -0.11
N LEU A 62 -3.98 -25.02 0.96
CA LEU A 62 -5.38 -25.14 1.36
C LEU A 62 -5.77 -24.13 2.45
N HIS A 63 -4.83 -23.74 3.30
CA HIS A 63 -5.09 -22.81 4.40
C HIS A 63 -3.83 -22.05 4.80
N GLU A 64 -4.00 -21.04 5.63
CA GLU A 64 -2.96 -20.11 6.05
C GLU A 64 -1.82 -20.72 6.87
N PHE A 65 -2.03 -21.88 7.47
CA PHE A 65 -1.02 -22.58 8.26
C PHE A 65 -0.22 -23.61 7.46
N SER A 66 -0.48 -23.70 6.16
CA SER A 66 0.22 -24.64 5.28
C SER A 66 1.62 -24.16 4.94
N GLU A 67 2.45 -25.09 4.53
CA GLU A 67 3.73 -24.80 3.90
C GLU A 67 3.54 -24.70 2.38
N ILE A 68 4.35 -23.86 1.76
CA ILE A 68 4.34 -23.71 0.30
C ILE A 68 5.43 -24.64 -0.25
N PRO A 69 5.11 -25.60 -1.13
CA PRO A 69 6.12 -26.49 -1.70
C PRO A 69 7.23 -25.72 -2.41
N GLY A 70 8.47 -26.00 -2.03
CA GLY A 70 9.65 -25.37 -2.62
C GLY A 70 9.95 -23.95 -2.15
N VAL A 71 9.20 -23.44 -1.20
CA VAL A 71 9.41 -22.10 -0.62
C VAL A 71 9.85 -22.23 0.83
N ARG A 72 10.86 -21.48 1.21
CA ARG A 72 11.39 -21.48 2.57
C ARG A 72 10.40 -20.91 3.59
N GLU A 73 9.73 -19.82 3.22
CA GLU A 73 8.75 -19.17 4.04
C GLU A 73 7.41 -19.92 4.03
N ASP A 74 6.73 -19.92 5.15
CA ASP A 74 5.36 -20.43 5.23
C ASP A 74 4.34 -19.41 4.68
N VAL A 75 3.07 -19.80 4.61
CA VAL A 75 2.00 -18.95 4.09
C VAL A 75 1.84 -17.67 4.89
N ILE A 76 1.99 -17.73 6.21
CA ILE A 76 1.85 -16.56 7.09
C ILE A 76 2.96 -15.56 6.81
N GLN A 77 4.19 -16.02 6.68
CA GLN A 77 5.34 -15.17 6.38
C GLN A 77 5.19 -14.50 5.02
N VAL A 78 4.78 -15.26 3.99
CA VAL A 78 4.52 -14.72 2.66
C VAL A 78 3.40 -13.69 2.70
N THR A 79 2.33 -13.95 3.43
CA THR A 79 1.21 -13.01 3.57
C THR A 79 1.64 -11.70 4.22
N LEU A 80 2.47 -11.76 5.25
CA LEU A 80 3.01 -10.56 5.90
C LEU A 80 3.91 -9.76 4.96
N GLN A 81 4.72 -10.42 4.15
CA GLN A 81 5.56 -9.76 3.14
C GLN A 81 4.70 -9.11 2.04
N VAL A 82 3.66 -9.79 1.59
CA VAL A 82 2.74 -9.27 0.56
C VAL A 82 2.01 -8.02 1.05
N LYS A 83 1.68 -7.94 2.32
CA LYS A 83 1.07 -6.73 2.92
C LYS A 83 1.97 -5.50 2.85
N GLN A 84 3.26 -5.68 2.73
CA GLN A 84 4.21 -4.57 2.64
C GLN A 84 4.36 -4.02 1.22
N LEU A 85 3.76 -4.66 0.22
CA LEU A 85 3.81 -4.18 -1.16
C LEU A 85 3.10 -2.84 -1.28
N ARG A 86 3.77 -1.90 -1.94
CA ARG A 86 3.20 -0.61 -2.28
C ARG A 86 2.65 -0.69 -3.69
N LEU A 87 1.36 -0.44 -3.81
CA LEU A 87 0.63 -0.62 -5.05
C LEU A 87 -0.11 0.64 -5.43
N LYS A 88 -0.29 0.83 -6.73
CA LYS A 88 -1.10 1.88 -7.29
C LYS A 88 -2.04 1.28 -8.33
N LEU A 89 -3.33 1.61 -8.22
CA LEU A 89 -4.34 1.25 -9.20
C LEU A 89 -4.69 2.46 -10.04
N ASP A 90 -4.60 2.33 -11.35
CA ASP A 90 -4.97 3.37 -12.30
C ASP A 90 -6.15 2.89 -13.14
N GLY A 91 -7.29 3.58 -13.02
CA GLY A 91 -8.44 3.39 -13.88
C GLY A 91 -9.31 2.16 -13.62
N VAL A 92 -8.99 1.35 -12.61
CA VAL A 92 -9.77 0.17 -12.22
C VAL A 92 -9.92 0.10 -10.69
N ASP A 93 -11.03 -0.46 -10.23
CA ASP A 93 -11.29 -0.61 -8.79
C ASP A 93 -10.61 -1.85 -8.22
N THR A 94 -10.51 -2.90 -9.02
CA THR A 94 -9.94 -4.18 -8.62
C THR A 94 -9.19 -4.80 -9.78
N THR A 95 -8.03 -5.33 -9.51
CA THR A 95 -7.25 -6.07 -10.51
C THR A 95 -6.56 -7.27 -9.88
N ARG A 96 -6.06 -8.13 -10.72
CA ARG A 96 -5.35 -9.33 -10.33
C ARG A 96 -3.90 -9.24 -10.79
N MET A 97 -2.99 -9.62 -9.90
CA MET A 97 -1.58 -9.77 -10.24
C MET A 97 -1.18 -11.23 -10.07
N ASN A 98 -0.29 -11.69 -10.91
CA ASN A 98 0.22 -13.06 -10.85
C ASN A 98 1.70 -13.05 -10.55
N LEU A 99 2.13 -14.06 -9.81
CA LEU A 99 3.53 -14.34 -9.56
C LEU A 99 3.79 -15.80 -9.90
N GLU A 100 4.66 -16.03 -10.86
CA GLU A 100 5.16 -17.36 -11.22
C GLU A 100 6.67 -17.32 -11.25
N VAL A 101 7.29 -18.18 -10.46
CA VAL A 101 8.75 -18.27 -10.36
C VAL A 101 9.18 -19.70 -10.53
N ARG A 102 10.26 -19.91 -11.30
CA ARG A 102 10.89 -21.19 -11.51
C ARG A 102 12.36 -21.11 -11.10
N GLY A 103 12.87 -22.22 -10.59
CA GLY A 103 14.26 -22.34 -10.17
C GLY A 103 14.51 -21.83 -8.76
N GLU A 104 15.77 -21.72 -8.41
CA GLU A 104 16.23 -21.28 -7.10
C GLU A 104 16.54 -19.79 -7.12
N GLY A 105 16.28 -19.13 -6.02
CA GLY A 105 16.60 -17.73 -5.85
C GLY A 105 15.61 -16.98 -4.97
N THR A 106 15.86 -15.69 -4.84
CA THR A 106 14.99 -14.79 -4.10
C THR A 106 13.96 -14.17 -5.02
N VAL A 107 12.69 -14.27 -4.62
CA VAL A 107 11.56 -13.64 -5.34
C VAL A 107 11.39 -12.21 -4.85
N THR A 108 11.28 -11.29 -5.78
CA THR A 108 11.10 -9.87 -5.50
C THR A 108 9.82 -9.33 -6.13
N ALA A 109 9.45 -8.12 -5.76
CA ALA A 109 8.30 -7.44 -6.36
C ALA A 109 8.43 -7.29 -7.90
N ALA A 110 9.64 -7.27 -8.42
CA ALA A 110 9.87 -7.20 -9.86
C ALA A 110 9.41 -8.46 -10.63
N ASP A 111 9.26 -9.58 -9.94
CA ASP A 111 8.78 -10.84 -10.54
C ASP A 111 7.26 -10.88 -10.69
N ILE A 112 6.55 -9.91 -10.15
CA ILE A 112 5.09 -9.84 -10.22
C ILE A 112 4.66 -9.38 -11.61
N ILE A 113 3.73 -10.12 -12.20
CA ILE A 113 3.18 -9.84 -13.52
C ILE A 113 1.82 -9.16 -13.38
N THR A 114 1.69 -7.99 -13.98
CA THR A 114 0.42 -7.27 -14.05
C THR A 114 -0.48 -7.81 -15.17
N PRO A 115 -1.81 -7.58 -15.14
CA PRO A 115 -2.70 -8.12 -16.16
C PRO A 115 -2.34 -7.76 -17.60
N ALA A 116 -1.76 -6.60 -17.83
CA ALA A 116 -1.36 -6.16 -19.17
C ALA A 116 -0.18 -6.97 -19.75
N GLU A 117 0.59 -7.63 -18.89
CA GLU A 117 1.77 -8.41 -19.26
C GLU A 117 1.49 -9.91 -19.36
N ILE A 118 0.27 -10.35 -18.96
CA ILE A 118 -0.10 -11.75 -18.86
C ILE A 118 -0.61 -12.32 -20.18
N ASP A 119 -0.75 -11.52 -21.22
CA ASP A 119 -1.32 -11.96 -22.49
C ASP A 119 -0.54 -13.14 -23.10
N GLY A 120 -1.05 -14.29 -22.87
CA GLY A 120 -1.06 -15.41 -23.81
C GLY A 120 -0.01 -16.47 -23.66
N THR A 121 0.88 -16.55 -22.66
CA THR A 121 1.92 -17.60 -22.68
C THR A 121 2.34 -18.18 -21.34
N LEU A 122 1.51 -18.09 -20.32
CA LEU A 122 1.86 -18.70 -19.05
C LEU A 122 1.45 -20.17 -19.00
N ASN A 123 2.42 -21.05 -19.28
CA ASN A 123 2.33 -22.45 -18.90
C ASN A 123 2.79 -22.58 -17.47
N GLU A 124 1.86 -22.56 -16.59
CA GLU A 124 2.12 -22.44 -15.19
C GLU A 124 2.52 -23.67 -14.45
N GLN A 125 3.41 -23.56 -13.46
CA GLN A 125 3.64 -24.60 -12.49
C GLN A 125 3.44 -24.15 -11.05
N LEU A 126 3.67 -22.91 -10.74
CA LEU A 126 3.35 -22.33 -9.44
C LEU A 126 2.84 -20.93 -9.63
N ILE A 127 1.58 -20.71 -9.32
CA ILE A 127 0.94 -19.41 -9.46
C ILE A 127 0.56 -18.91 -8.08
N VAL A 128 1.06 -17.74 -7.72
CA VAL A 128 0.58 -16.97 -6.59
C VAL A 128 -0.22 -15.80 -7.14
N GLU A 129 -1.51 -15.80 -6.91
CA GLU A 129 -2.41 -14.75 -7.38
C GLU A 129 -2.61 -13.70 -6.28
N TYR A 130 -2.35 -12.45 -6.62
CA TYR A 130 -2.57 -11.32 -5.74
C TYR A 130 -3.76 -10.51 -6.26
N TYR A 131 -4.72 -10.26 -5.38
CA TYR A 131 -5.85 -9.39 -5.66
C TYR A 131 -5.59 -8.04 -5.01
N SER A 132 -5.48 -6.99 -5.81
CA SER A 132 -5.27 -5.63 -5.30
C SER A 132 -6.54 -4.79 -5.43
N ARG A 133 -6.70 -3.91 -4.48
CA ARG A 133 -7.88 -3.06 -4.40
C ARG A 133 -7.52 -1.60 -4.55
#